data_ab86638ac79cf4466daebf3cdd45878c
#
_entry.id   ab86638ac79cf4466daebf3cdd45878c
#
_cell.length_a   1.000
_cell.length_b   1.000
_cell.length_c   1.000
_cell.angle_alpha   90.00
_cell.angle_beta   90.00
_cell.angle_gamma   90.00
#
_symmetry.space_group_name_H-M   'P 1'
#
loop_
_entity.id
_entity.type
_entity.pdbx_description
1 polymer ?
#
loop_
_entity_poly.entity_id
_entity_poly.type
_entity_poly.pdbx_seq_one_letter_code
_entity_poly.pdbx_strand_id
1 'polypeptide(L)'
;MALLNEADVAQQKEKMRLRRDENTLTVVGSGVILFGVWTVVKMVLQEINRFPEFMAELGVDELGFEGTGLADMGLDPKLLATVVAFTVVIIVFLMDLALRVFVGLSARAEGRGRPQGRLYLILAGLLLVLSGLSFVSYVITYFSHSEYVVDADAAILVELTSFITLLQMIISAVRVRRARRMEKERG
;
A
#
# COMPACT_ATOMS: atom_id res chain seq x y z
N MET A 1 6.29 -41.35 33.42
CA MET A 1 6.52 -40.03 32.79
C MET A 1 7.14 -40.32 31.43
N ALA A 2 6.32 -40.29 30.33
CA ALA A 2 6.78 -40.65 29.01
C ALA A 2 7.73 -39.56 28.51
N LEU A 3 8.98 -39.96 28.22
CA LEU A 3 9.96 -39.10 27.54
C LEU A 3 9.37 -38.77 26.18
N LEU A 4 8.92 -37.51 25.99
CA LEU A 4 8.55 -37.00 24.67
C LEU A 4 9.74 -37.23 23.75
N ASN A 5 9.51 -38.00 22.68
CA ASN A 5 10.56 -38.25 21.70
C ASN A 5 10.99 -36.90 21.09
N GLU A 6 12.29 -36.72 20.86
CA GLU A 6 12.82 -35.46 20.28
C GLU A 6 12.13 -35.09 18.98
N ALA A 7 11.66 -36.08 18.21
CA ALA A 7 10.87 -35.88 17.00
C ALA A 7 9.53 -35.19 17.30
N ASP A 8 8.82 -35.58 18.37
CA ASP A 8 7.54 -35.00 18.76
C ASP A 8 7.71 -33.54 19.21
N VAL A 9 8.77 -33.26 19.93
CA VAL A 9 9.12 -31.90 20.37
C VAL A 9 9.44 -30.99 19.17
N ALA A 10 10.20 -31.51 18.20
CA ALA A 10 10.54 -30.77 16.98
C ALA A 10 9.27 -30.47 16.13
N GLN A 11 8.39 -31.45 15.98
CA GLN A 11 7.13 -31.28 15.26
C GLN A 11 6.19 -30.27 15.93
N GLN A 12 6.10 -30.30 17.25
CA GLN A 12 5.31 -29.35 18.03
C GLN A 12 5.83 -27.91 17.89
N LYS A 13 7.15 -27.76 17.88
CA LYS A 13 7.82 -26.46 17.69
C LYS A 13 7.58 -25.90 16.27
N GLU A 14 7.58 -26.75 15.25
CA GLU A 14 7.28 -26.37 13.87
C GLU A 14 5.82 -25.93 13.72
N LYS A 15 4.86 -26.65 14.31
CA LYS A 15 3.43 -26.26 14.35
C LYS A 15 3.20 -24.93 15.07
N MET A 16 3.89 -24.68 16.17
CA MET A 16 3.80 -23.39 16.88
C MET A 16 4.35 -22.23 16.04
N ARG A 17 5.46 -22.44 15.32
CA ARG A 17 6.01 -21.44 14.38
C ARG A 17 5.04 -21.13 13.25
N LEU A 18 4.43 -22.14 12.63
CA LEU A 18 3.46 -21.94 11.57
C LEU A 18 2.24 -21.13 12.05
N ARG A 19 1.66 -21.47 13.21
CA ARG A 19 0.56 -20.70 13.81
C ARG A 19 0.93 -19.24 14.09
N ARG A 20 2.17 -19.00 14.54
CA ARG A 20 2.66 -17.66 14.76
C ARG A 20 2.76 -16.86 13.45
N ASP A 21 3.30 -17.48 12.40
CA ASP A 21 3.43 -16.84 11.09
C ASP A 21 2.04 -16.59 10.45
N GLU A 22 1.08 -17.49 10.61
CA GLU A 22 -0.31 -17.32 10.19
C GLU A 22 -1.00 -16.17 10.92
N ASN A 23 -0.82 -16.06 12.24
CA ASN A 23 -1.33 -14.95 13.04
C ASN A 23 -0.70 -13.62 12.63
N THR A 24 0.62 -13.61 12.44
CA THR A 24 1.35 -12.44 11.96
C THR A 24 0.81 -11.99 10.60
N LEU A 25 0.62 -12.92 9.66
CA LEU A 25 0.09 -12.62 8.33
C LEU A 25 -1.32 -12.01 8.40
N THR A 26 -2.18 -12.51 9.32
CA THR A 26 -3.53 -11.98 9.54
C THR A 26 -3.49 -10.54 10.07
N VAL A 27 -2.65 -10.27 11.06
CA VAL A 27 -2.51 -8.94 11.67
C VAL A 27 -1.92 -7.94 10.70
N VAL A 28 -0.81 -8.31 10.05
CA VAL A 28 -0.11 -7.44 9.09
C VAL A 28 -0.97 -7.17 7.86
N GLY A 29 -1.75 -8.17 7.38
CA GLY A 29 -2.72 -7.95 6.31
C GLY A 29 -3.79 -6.91 6.67
N SER A 30 -4.20 -6.85 7.95
CA SER A 30 -5.10 -5.79 8.43
C SER A 30 -4.39 -4.43 8.48
N GLY A 31 -3.10 -4.41 8.84
CA GLY A 31 -2.26 -3.21 8.82
C GLY A 31 -2.15 -2.60 7.42
N VAL A 32 -1.97 -3.43 6.38
CA VAL A 32 -1.92 -2.96 4.99
C VAL A 32 -3.20 -2.24 4.58
N ILE A 33 -4.37 -2.75 4.97
CA ILE A 33 -5.66 -2.09 4.72
C ILE A 33 -5.74 -0.75 5.46
N LEU A 34 -5.37 -0.72 6.74
CA LEU A 34 -5.38 0.49 7.55
C LEU A 34 -4.49 1.58 6.95
N PHE A 35 -3.27 1.23 6.52
CA PHE A 35 -2.37 2.16 5.85
C PHE A 35 -2.92 2.63 4.50
N GLY A 36 -3.64 1.76 3.76
CA GLY A 36 -4.35 2.17 2.55
C GLY A 36 -5.39 3.27 2.81
N VAL A 37 -6.22 3.08 3.83
CA VAL A 37 -7.20 4.09 4.26
C VAL A 37 -6.49 5.37 4.72
N TRP A 38 -5.41 5.25 5.50
CA TRP A 38 -4.62 6.40 5.94
C TRP A 38 -4.02 7.19 4.77
N THR A 39 -3.53 6.50 3.73
CA THR A 39 -3.01 7.15 2.53
C THR A 39 -4.08 8.04 1.87
N VAL A 40 -5.33 7.55 1.79
CA VAL A 40 -6.43 8.35 1.25
C VAL A 40 -6.75 9.55 2.15
N VAL A 41 -6.79 9.36 3.47
CA VAL A 41 -7.03 10.46 4.42
C VAL A 41 -5.93 11.52 4.30
N LYS A 42 -4.66 11.10 4.27
CA LYS A 42 -3.51 11.99 4.09
C LYS A 42 -3.63 12.79 2.80
N MET A 43 -3.96 12.13 1.69
CA MET A 43 -4.18 12.77 0.40
C MET A 43 -5.27 13.83 0.48
N VAL A 44 -6.44 13.49 1.01
CA VAL A 44 -7.55 14.45 1.13
C VAL A 44 -7.10 15.69 1.92
N LEU A 45 -6.34 15.50 3.00
CA LEU A 45 -5.87 16.61 3.84
C LEU A 45 -4.77 17.45 3.17
N GLN A 46 -3.86 16.82 2.43
CA GLN A 46 -2.73 17.51 1.80
C GLN A 46 -3.10 18.13 0.46
N GLU A 47 -3.84 17.39 -0.38
CA GLU A 47 -4.14 17.82 -1.74
C GLU A 47 -5.21 18.92 -1.80
N ILE A 48 -6.15 18.95 -0.84
CA ILE A 48 -7.10 20.09 -0.76
C ILE A 48 -6.36 21.39 -0.55
N ASN A 49 -5.30 21.40 0.26
CA ASN A 49 -4.53 22.60 0.55
C ASN A 49 -3.52 22.97 -0.56
N ARG A 50 -3.00 21.98 -1.28
CA ARG A 50 -2.02 22.16 -2.37
C ARG A 50 -2.65 22.17 -3.76
N PHE A 51 -3.95 21.95 -3.85
CA PHE A 51 -4.63 21.86 -5.12
C PHE A 51 -4.40 23.04 -6.06
N PRO A 52 -4.40 24.32 -5.60
CA PRO A 52 -4.09 25.46 -6.46
C PRO A 52 -2.67 25.42 -7.04
N GLU A 53 -1.66 25.02 -6.24
CA GLU A 53 -0.27 24.89 -6.68
C GLU A 53 -0.11 23.74 -7.67
N PHE A 54 -0.71 22.60 -7.40
CA PHE A 54 -0.72 21.45 -8.29
C PHE A 54 -1.35 21.75 -9.66
N MET A 55 -2.41 22.55 -9.68
CA MET A 55 -3.05 22.98 -10.93
C MET A 55 -2.16 23.93 -11.72
N ALA A 56 -1.41 24.80 -11.05
CA ALA A 56 -0.42 25.67 -11.69
C ALA A 56 0.76 24.85 -12.27
N GLU A 57 1.26 23.83 -11.54
CA GLU A 57 2.33 22.95 -12.00
C GLU A 57 1.92 22.09 -13.20
N LEU A 58 0.65 21.65 -13.27
CA LEU A 58 0.12 20.93 -14.43
C LEU A 58 -0.01 21.79 -15.68
N GLY A 59 0.27 23.09 -15.60
CA GLY A 59 0.15 24.02 -16.72
C GLY A 59 -1.28 24.07 -17.27
N VAL A 60 -2.29 23.92 -16.42
CA VAL A 60 -3.71 23.93 -16.82
C VAL A 60 -4.06 25.23 -17.51
N ASP A 61 -3.33 26.31 -17.20
CA ASP A 61 -3.41 27.59 -17.89
C ASP A 61 -2.87 27.53 -19.34
N GLU A 62 -1.95 26.56 -19.63
CA GLU A 62 -1.33 26.35 -20.94
C GLU A 62 -1.95 25.18 -21.73
N LEU A 63 -2.76 24.31 -21.08
CA LEU A 63 -3.56 23.33 -21.79
C LEU A 63 -4.56 24.08 -22.65
N GLY A 64 -4.17 24.37 -23.88
CA GLY A 64 -4.88 25.18 -24.85
C GLY A 64 -6.24 24.54 -25.27
N PHE A 65 -7.18 24.50 -24.35
CA PHE A 65 -8.58 24.25 -24.65
C PHE A 65 -9.23 25.44 -25.39
N GLU A 66 -8.43 26.50 -25.66
CA GLU A 66 -8.80 27.60 -26.56
C GLU A 66 -8.99 27.00 -27.97
N GLY A 67 -10.23 26.93 -28.40
CA GLY A 67 -10.59 26.39 -29.72
C GLY A 67 -11.33 25.06 -29.73
N THR A 68 -11.58 24.43 -28.61
CA THR A 68 -12.33 23.15 -28.54
C THR A 68 -13.84 23.27 -28.64
N GLY A 69 -14.40 24.47 -28.89
CA GLY A 69 -15.86 24.70 -28.91
C GLY A 69 -16.54 24.62 -27.53
N LEU A 70 -15.79 24.37 -26.47
CA LEU A 70 -16.30 24.28 -25.09
C LEU A 70 -16.70 25.66 -24.57
N ALA A 71 -16.02 26.72 -25.02
CA ALA A 71 -16.38 28.10 -24.72
C ALA A 71 -17.75 28.46 -25.30
N ASP A 72 -18.11 27.91 -26.45
CA ASP A 72 -19.40 28.10 -27.07
C ASP A 72 -20.55 27.44 -26.29
N MET A 73 -20.23 26.43 -25.46
CA MET A 73 -21.19 25.79 -24.55
C MET A 73 -21.32 26.52 -23.20
N GLY A 74 -20.63 27.66 -23.01
CA GLY A 74 -20.67 28.43 -21.77
C GLY A 74 -19.93 27.77 -20.60
N LEU A 75 -19.06 26.77 -20.87
CA LEU A 75 -18.24 26.10 -19.89
C LEU A 75 -16.87 26.79 -19.81
N ASP A 76 -16.44 27.15 -18.62
CA ASP A 76 -15.09 27.66 -18.42
C ASP A 76 -14.08 26.53 -18.64
N PRO A 77 -13.17 26.62 -19.65
CA PRO A 77 -12.18 25.60 -19.96
C PRO A 77 -11.27 25.28 -18.77
N LYS A 78 -10.93 26.26 -17.93
CA LYS A 78 -10.12 26.09 -16.73
C LYS A 78 -10.84 25.25 -15.68
N LEU A 79 -12.13 25.50 -15.47
CA LEU A 79 -12.95 24.72 -14.55
C LEU A 79 -13.08 23.28 -15.00
N LEU A 80 -13.25 23.05 -16.29
CA LEU A 80 -13.32 21.68 -16.85
C LEU A 80 -11.99 20.94 -16.66
N ALA A 81 -10.87 21.56 -17.01
CA ALA A 81 -9.53 20.98 -16.83
C ALA A 81 -9.28 20.64 -15.36
N THR A 82 -9.65 21.52 -14.44
CA THR A 82 -9.58 21.33 -12.99
C THR A 82 -10.37 20.09 -12.55
N VAL A 83 -11.62 19.97 -12.98
CA VAL A 83 -12.49 18.83 -12.64
C VAL A 83 -11.93 17.53 -13.20
N VAL A 84 -11.43 17.53 -14.44
CA VAL A 84 -10.82 16.34 -15.05
C VAL A 84 -9.57 15.93 -14.29
N ALA A 85 -8.65 16.86 -14.01
CA ALA A 85 -7.42 16.56 -13.26
C ALA A 85 -7.73 16.00 -11.88
N PHE A 86 -8.65 16.61 -11.14
CA PHE A 86 -9.08 16.14 -9.82
C PHE A 86 -9.72 14.75 -9.89
N THR A 87 -10.53 14.50 -10.91
CA THR A 87 -11.15 13.18 -11.13
C THR A 87 -10.10 12.11 -11.38
N VAL A 88 -9.09 12.39 -12.20
CA VAL A 88 -7.99 11.46 -12.49
C VAL A 88 -7.22 11.15 -11.20
N VAL A 89 -6.89 12.16 -10.41
CA VAL A 89 -6.20 12.00 -9.12
C VAL A 89 -7.02 11.10 -8.19
N ILE A 90 -8.32 11.35 -8.02
CA ILE A 90 -9.21 10.50 -7.20
C ILE A 90 -9.21 9.05 -7.69
N ILE A 91 -9.31 8.82 -8.99
CA ILE A 91 -9.32 7.46 -9.57
C ILE A 91 -8.02 6.73 -9.24
N VAL A 92 -6.86 7.38 -9.39
CA VAL A 92 -5.56 6.79 -9.08
C VAL A 92 -5.48 6.36 -7.60
N PHE A 93 -5.94 7.20 -6.69
CA PHE A 93 -5.94 6.89 -5.25
C PHE A 93 -6.94 5.80 -4.86
N LEU A 94 -8.13 5.80 -5.45
CA LEU A 94 -9.09 4.72 -5.24
C LEU A 94 -8.55 3.39 -5.75
N MET A 95 -7.79 3.41 -6.85
CA MET A 95 -7.14 2.22 -7.38
C MET A 95 -6.03 1.71 -6.44
N ASP A 96 -5.18 2.60 -5.88
CA ASP A 96 -4.18 2.22 -4.86
C ASP A 96 -4.85 1.63 -3.62
N LEU A 97 -5.91 2.27 -3.12
CA LEU A 97 -6.69 1.77 -1.99
C LEU A 97 -7.27 0.38 -2.29
N ALA A 98 -7.90 0.20 -3.45
CA ALA A 98 -8.48 -1.09 -3.86
C ALA A 98 -7.41 -2.20 -3.92
N LEU A 99 -6.21 -1.89 -4.44
CA LEU A 99 -5.08 -2.81 -4.47
C LEU A 99 -4.61 -3.18 -3.06
N ARG A 100 -4.48 -2.21 -2.15
CA ARG A 100 -4.09 -2.46 -0.74
C ARG A 100 -5.14 -3.27 0.00
N VAL A 101 -6.42 -2.97 -0.20
CA VAL A 101 -7.53 -3.74 0.38
C VAL A 101 -7.51 -5.17 -0.16
N PHE A 102 -7.38 -5.37 -1.46
CA PHE A 102 -7.31 -6.69 -2.07
C PHE A 102 -6.12 -7.51 -1.53
N VAL A 103 -4.93 -6.91 -1.49
CA VAL A 103 -3.71 -7.55 -0.98
C VAL A 103 -3.87 -7.89 0.51
N GLY A 104 -4.36 -6.97 1.32
CA GLY A 104 -4.56 -7.17 2.75
C GLY A 104 -5.60 -8.23 3.08
N LEU A 105 -6.75 -8.25 2.37
CA LEU A 105 -7.77 -9.29 2.53
C LEU A 105 -7.27 -10.66 2.10
N SER A 106 -6.51 -10.75 1.00
CA SER A 106 -5.90 -11.99 0.54
C SER A 106 -4.87 -12.54 1.54
N ALA A 107 -4.03 -11.67 2.10
CA ALA A 107 -3.10 -12.03 3.15
C ALA A 107 -3.81 -12.55 4.41
N ARG A 108 -4.88 -11.88 4.85
CA ARG A 108 -5.72 -12.36 5.98
C ARG A 108 -6.37 -13.71 5.70
N ALA A 109 -6.88 -13.92 4.48
CA ALA A 109 -7.50 -15.19 4.10
C ALA A 109 -6.46 -16.32 4.12
N GLU A 110 -5.24 -16.08 3.62
CA GLU A 110 -4.15 -17.05 3.66
C GLU A 110 -3.69 -17.32 5.11
N GLY A 111 -3.59 -16.30 5.97
CA GLY A 111 -3.30 -16.45 7.39
C GLY A 111 -4.35 -17.27 8.15
N ARG A 112 -5.61 -17.27 7.69
CA ARG A 112 -6.71 -18.09 8.24
C ARG A 112 -6.80 -19.50 7.62
N GLY A 113 -5.78 -19.94 6.91
CA GLY A 113 -5.73 -21.28 6.34
C GLY A 113 -6.35 -21.42 4.95
N ARG A 114 -6.91 -20.38 4.35
CA ARG A 114 -7.48 -20.41 3.00
C ARG A 114 -6.38 -20.24 1.96
N PRO A 115 -6.14 -21.20 1.06
CA PRO A 115 -5.11 -21.06 0.05
C PRO A 115 -5.47 -19.92 -0.92
N GLN A 116 -4.55 -18.97 -1.08
CA GLN A 116 -4.70 -17.86 -2.00
C GLN A 116 -3.77 -18.01 -3.21
N GLY A 117 -4.17 -17.44 -4.36
CA GLY A 117 -3.37 -17.42 -5.57
C GLY A 117 -2.04 -16.67 -5.38
N ARG A 118 -1.15 -16.74 -6.37
CA ARG A 118 0.14 -16.00 -6.33
C ARG A 118 -0.01 -14.52 -6.68
N LEU A 119 -1.14 -14.15 -7.28
CA LEU A 119 -1.39 -12.80 -7.80
C LEU A 119 -1.22 -11.73 -6.71
N TYR A 120 -1.78 -11.95 -5.51
CA TYR A 120 -1.69 -10.95 -4.45
C TYR A 120 -0.24 -10.71 -3.97
N LEU A 121 0.65 -11.72 -4.04
CA LEU A 121 2.07 -11.53 -3.71
C LEU A 121 2.80 -10.70 -4.77
N ILE A 122 2.45 -10.86 -6.04
CA ILE A 122 3.00 -10.03 -7.13
C ILE A 122 2.54 -8.59 -6.93
N LEU A 123 1.24 -8.38 -6.65
CA LEU A 123 0.70 -7.05 -6.36
C LEU A 123 1.29 -6.45 -5.08
N ALA A 124 1.50 -7.26 -4.04
CA ALA A 124 2.18 -6.82 -2.83
C ALA A 124 3.63 -6.38 -3.11
N GLY A 125 4.35 -7.11 -3.97
CA GLY A 125 5.68 -6.71 -4.43
C GLY A 125 5.67 -5.39 -5.20
N LEU A 126 4.69 -5.20 -6.09
CA LEU A 126 4.50 -3.94 -6.80
C LEU A 126 4.23 -2.77 -5.84
N LEU A 127 3.30 -2.96 -4.88
CA LEU A 127 3.02 -1.96 -3.85
C LEU A 127 4.23 -1.66 -2.99
N LEU A 128 5.06 -2.67 -2.67
CA LEU A 128 6.30 -2.48 -1.92
C LEU A 128 7.29 -1.59 -2.69
N VAL A 129 7.46 -1.83 -4.00
CA VAL A 129 8.33 -1.00 -4.84
C VAL A 129 7.80 0.43 -4.93
N LEU A 130 6.50 0.62 -5.17
CA LEU A 130 5.89 1.95 -5.23
C LEU A 130 6.02 2.69 -3.89
N SER A 131 5.73 2.02 -2.76
CA SER A 131 5.90 2.61 -1.42
C SER A 131 7.36 2.94 -1.13
N GLY A 132 8.31 2.11 -1.58
CA GLY A 132 9.74 2.38 -1.46
C GLY A 132 10.19 3.60 -2.26
N LEU A 133 9.70 3.75 -3.49
CA LEU A 133 9.98 4.93 -4.32
C LEU A 133 9.40 6.20 -3.69
N SER A 134 8.16 6.15 -3.20
CA SER A 134 7.53 7.26 -2.48
C SER A 134 8.34 7.65 -1.24
N PHE A 135 8.76 6.67 -0.44
CA PHE A 135 9.60 6.90 0.74
C PHE A 135 10.91 7.61 0.38
N VAL A 136 11.63 7.11 -0.65
CA VAL A 136 12.88 7.72 -1.11
C VAL A 136 12.64 9.15 -1.61
N SER A 137 11.57 9.40 -2.35
CA SER A 137 11.19 10.73 -2.81
C SER A 137 10.96 11.69 -1.64
N TYR A 138 10.21 11.27 -0.61
CA TYR A 138 10.01 12.08 0.60
C TYR A 138 11.31 12.38 1.33
N VAL A 139 12.21 11.41 1.45
CA VAL A 139 13.53 11.58 2.09
C VAL A 139 14.37 12.58 1.31
N ILE A 140 14.42 12.49 -0.02
CA ILE A 140 15.17 13.43 -0.87
C ILE A 140 14.59 14.83 -0.72
N THR A 141 13.27 15.00 -0.78
CA THR A 141 12.61 16.29 -0.61
C THR A 141 12.90 16.90 0.76
N TYR A 142 12.88 16.08 1.82
CA TYR A 142 13.18 16.51 3.18
C TYR A 142 14.60 17.10 3.32
N PHE A 143 15.59 16.46 2.72
CA PHE A 143 16.98 16.94 2.78
C PHE A 143 17.26 18.11 1.82
N SER A 144 16.44 18.30 0.80
CA SER A 144 16.63 19.36 -0.21
C SER A 144 15.98 20.70 0.18
N HIS A 145 14.93 20.69 1.01
CA HIS A 145 14.17 21.88 1.38
C HIS A 145 14.08 22.02 2.90
N SER A 146 14.87 22.91 3.48
CA SER A 146 14.96 23.11 4.93
C SER A 146 13.77 23.87 5.58
N GLU A 147 12.85 24.43 4.80
CA GLU A 147 11.78 25.31 5.31
C GLU A 147 10.43 24.65 5.63
N TYR A 148 10.20 23.37 5.27
CA TYR A 148 8.89 22.70 5.41
C TYR A 148 8.88 21.52 6.40
N VAL A 149 9.54 21.69 7.54
CA VAL A 149 9.95 20.55 8.40
C VAL A 149 8.83 19.93 9.25
N VAL A 150 7.77 20.65 9.60
CA VAL A 150 6.85 20.20 10.69
C VAL A 150 5.97 19.02 10.28
N ASP A 151 5.54 18.91 9.02
CA ASP A 151 4.67 17.84 8.56
C ASP A 151 5.41 16.66 7.88
N ALA A 152 6.67 16.89 7.49
CA ALA A 152 7.47 15.91 6.76
C ALA A 152 7.88 14.70 7.62
N ASP A 153 8.18 14.91 8.90
CA ASP A 153 8.59 13.84 9.82
C ASP A 153 7.49 12.79 9.99
N ALA A 154 6.24 13.23 10.19
CA ALA A 154 5.10 12.34 10.32
C ALA A 154 4.84 11.56 9.00
N ALA A 155 4.98 12.21 7.86
CA ALA A 155 4.81 11.58 6.55
C ALA A 155 5.87 10.49 6.32
N ILE A 156 7.14 10.78 6.62
CA ILE A 156 8.26 9.84 6.50
C ILE A 156 8.04 8.61 7.40
N LEU A 157 7.64 8.81 8.66
CA LEU A 157 7.36 7.72 9.60
C LEU A 157 6.22 6.81 9.12
N VAL A 158 5.15 7.39 8.59
CA VAL A 158 4.01 6.63 8.06
C VAL A 158 4.42 5.83 6.83
N GLU A 159 5.14 6.42 5.88
CA GLU A 159 5.62 5.71 4.68
C GLU A 159 6.60 4.59 5.05
N LEU A 160 7.53 4.85 5.97
CA LEU A 160 8.45 3.83 6.46
C LEU A 160 7.70 2.66 7.13
N THR A 161 6.71 2.97 7.97
CA THR A 161 5.90 1.96 8.65
C THR A 161 5.06 1.14 7.65
N SER A 162 4.49 1.79 6.65
CA SER A 162 3.77 1.15 5.54
C SER A 162 4.68 0.19 4.77
N PHE A 163 5.88 0.65 4.41
CA PHE A 163 6.91 -0.16 3.73
C PHE A 163 7.31 -1.39 4.55
N ILE A 164 7.62 -1.20 5.84
CA ILE A 164 7.97 -2.30 6.75
C ILE A 164 6.81 -3.30 6.88
N THR A 165 5.57 -2.82 6.95
CA THR A 165 4.37 -3.65 7.06
C THR A 165 4.19 -4.52 5.81
N LEU A 166 4.34 -3.95 4.61
CA LEU A 166 4.30 -4.69 3.34
C LEU A 166 5.42 -5.73 3.26
N LEU A 167 6.64 -5.37 3.67
CA LEU A 167 7.78 -6.27 3.69
C LEU A 167 7.54 -7.46 4.64
N GLN A 168 7.07 -7.20 5.85
CA GLN A 168 6.73 -8.24 6.83
C GLN A 168 5.63 -9.16 6.32
N MET A 169 4.63 -8.60 5.63
CA MET A 169 3.54 -9.38 5.04
C MET A 169 4.08 -10.36 3.99
N ILE A 170 4.93 -9.89 3.07
CA ILE A 170 5.53 -10.75 2.02
C ILE A 170 6.38 -11.85 2.65
N ILE A 171 7.23 -11.52 3.62
CA ILE A 171 8.08 -12.49 4.30
C ILE A 171 7.24 -13.56 5.01
N SER A 172 6.21 -13.14 5.76
CA SER A 172 5.31 -14.06 6.47
C SER A 172 4.54 -14.95 5.51
N ALA A 173 4.03 -14.42 4.39
CA ALA A 173 3.33 -15.18 3.37
C ALA A 173 4.22 -16.24 2.71
N VAL A 174 5.47 -15.89 2.38
CA VAL A 174 6.44 -16.85 1.82
C VAL A 174 6.75 -17.97 2.82
N ARG A 175 6.93 -17.64 4.11
CA ARG A 175 7.18 -18.62 5.16
C ARG A 175 6.01 -19.58 5.35
N VAL A 176 4.77 -19.07 5.44
CA VAL A 176 3.55 -19.87 5.56
C VAL A 176 3.42 -20.84 4.38
N ARG A 177 3.62 -20.35 3.16
CA ARG A 177 3.57 -21.21 1.97
C ARG A 177 4.62 -22.29 1.96
N ARG A 178 5.85 -21.95 2.36
CA ARG A 178 6.94 -22.93 2.43
C ARG A 178 6.64 -24.02 3.48
N ALA A 179 6.18 -23.62 4.66
CA ALA A 179 5.84 -24.56 5.74
C ALA A 179 4.72 -25.53 5.31
N ARG A 180 3.65 -25.01 4.70
CA ARG A 180 2.53 -25.86 4.21
C ARG A 180 2.94 -26.80 3.09
N ARG A 181 3.91 -26.43 2.24
CA ARG A 181 4.46 -27.35 1.23
C ARG A 181 5.18 -28.51 1.87
N MET A 182 6.07 -28.23 2.84
CA MET A 182 6.80 -29.27 3.54
C MET A 182 5.89 -30.23 4.32
N GLU A 183 4.80 -29.71 4.89
CA GLU A 183 3.80 -30.54 5.58
C GLU A 183 3.07 -31.48 4.59
N LYS A 184 2.75 -31.01 3.40
CA LYS A 184 2.10 -31.81 2.34
C LYS A 184 3.02 -32.89 1.75
N GLU A 185 4.33 -32.69 1.76
CA GLU A 185 5.32 -33.66 1.25
C GLU A 185 5.64 -34.77 2.27
N ARG A 186 5.30 -34.53 3.55
CA ARG A 186 5.53 -35.50 4.66
C ARG A 186 4.32 -36.38 4.98
N GLY A 187 3.13 -36.03 4.55
CA GLY A 187 1.90 -36.79 4.77
C GLY A 187 1.47 -37.56 3.53
#